data_d8a2c1b4bf25c33640c7625aa124ecd0
#
_entry.id   d8a2c1b4bf25c33640c7625aa124ecd0
#
_cell.length_a   1.000
_cell.length_b   1.000
_cell.length_c   1.000
_cell.angle_alpha   90.00
_cell.angle_beta   90.00
_cell.angle_gamma   90.00
#
_symmetry.space_group_name_H-M   'P 1'
#
loop_
_entity.id
_entity.type
_entity.pdbx_description
1 polymer ?
#
loop_
_entity_poly.entity_id
_entity_poly.type
_entity_poly.pdbx_seq_one_letter_code
_entity_poly.pdbx_strand_id
1 'polypeptide(L)'
;GIKLPILILTAGTEMYPEVIEYSLEPGMPNVASLQKFSEVLKSQGISKYPVHVKFDTGMHRLGFMENELPALKDFLNAHPEVEAKSFYTHLAGADSPEHDEFTLGQLSLFDRLTNDVLSAIPYKPMRHAFNSAGIERFAEKYPQYQYDMARLGIGIYGISYVDDKNMKPSAFYRCPIVQIKTLGPNDGTVGYGRHGKLGPDGKTIATIPVGYADGINRHLSRGAASFEVNGHLCPTIGNVCMDMCMIDITGIDAKVGDTVTIFGDNPTANDLAAILDTIPYEIYTSVPARVKRVVTGI
;
A
#
# COMPACT_ATOMS: atom_id res chain seq x y z
N GLY A 1 17.59 -13.59 7.84
CA GLY A 1 17.35 -12.53 6.89
C GLY A 1 16.64 -13.05 5.64
N ILE A 2 16.13 -12.15 4.81
CA ILE A 2 15.49 -12.47 3.53
C ILE A 2 16.58 -12.95 2.56
N LYS A 3 16.34 -14.09 1.89
CA LYS A 3 17.25 -14.67 0.90
C LYS A 3 16.76 -14.49 -0.55
N LEU A 4 15.49 -14.10 -0.72
CA LEU A 4 14.95 -13.83 -2.05
C LEU A 4 15.44 -12.47 -2.56
N PRO A 5 15.55 -12.28 -3.89
CA PRO A 5 15.84 -10.99 -4.47
C PRO A 5 14.81 -9.92 -4.02
N ILE A 6 15.29 -8.74 -3.70
CA ILE A 6 14.45 -7.62 -3.27
C ILE A 6 14.52 -6.53 -4.33
N LEU A 7 13.42 -6.36 -5.07
CA LEU A 7 13.25 -5.24 -6.01
C LEU A 7 12.87 -3.96 -5.24
N ILE A 8 13.67 -2.90 -5.38
CA ILE A 8 13.33 -1.55 -4.91
C ILE A 8 12.78 -0.75 -6.10
N LEU A 9 11.48 -0.44 -6.08
CA LEU A 9 10.82 0.26 -7.19
C LEU A 9 11.35 1.68 -7.43
N THR A 10 11.88 2.34 -6.40
CA THR A 10 12.47 3.67 -6.47
C THR A 10 13.54 3.82 -5.40
N ALA A 11 14.78 4.06 -5.80
CA ALA A 11 15.88 4.42 -4.91
C ALA A 11 16.45 5.79 -5.32
N GLY A 12 16.77 6.63 -4.36
CA GLY A 12 17.56 7.84 -4.59
C GLY A 12 18.97 7.48 -5.04
N THR A 13 19.55 8.31 -5.89
CA THR A 13 20.90 8.04 -6.43
C THR A 13 21.98 8.05 -5.35
N GLU A 14 21.76 8.77 -4.27
CA GLU A 14 22.61 8.80 -3.07
C GLU A 14 22.63 7.47 -2.31
N MET A 15 21.60 6.64 -2.47
CA MET A 15 21.45 5.34 -1.82
C MET A 15 22.06 4.17 -2.60
N TYR A 16 22.66 4.42 -3.75
CA TYR A 16 23.19 3.36 -4.61
C TYR A 16 24.32 2.53 -3.94
N PRO A 17 25.20 3.10 -3.12
CA PRO A 17 26.17 2.29 -2.35
C PRO A 17 25.48 1.29 -1.42
N GLU A 18 24.46 1.69 -0.69
CA GLU A 18 23.69 0.83 0.22
C GLU A 18 22.86 -0.21 -0.56
N VAL A 19 22.28 0.18 -1.70
CA VAL A 19 21.59 -0.77 -2.60
C VAL A 19 22.51 -1.93 -2.97
N ILE A 20 23.77 -1.65 -3.27
CA ILE A 20 24.79 -2.65 -3.61
C ILE A 20 25.19 -3.45 -2.35
N GLU A 21 25.48 -2.78 -1.24
CA GLU A 21 25.87 -3.40 0.03
C GLU A 21 24.85 -4.45 0.49
N TYR A 22 23.55 -4.12 0.39
CA TYR A 22 22.47 -5.03 0.79
C TYR A 22 21.98 -5.95 -0.33
N SER A 23 22.66 -5.97 -1.49
CA SER A 23 22.30 -6.80 -2.66
C SER A 23 20.83 -6.59 -3.10
N LEU A 24 20.40 -5.34 -3.13
CA LEU A 24 19.05 -4.95 -3.54
C LEU A 24 19.02 -4.65 -5.05
N GLU A 25 17.91 -4.96 -5.72
CA GLU A 25 17.78 -4.79 -7.16
C GLU A 25 16.98 -3.52 -7.47
N PRO A 26 17.61 -2.42 -7.96
CA PRO A 26 16.92 -1.15 -8.11
C PRO A 26 16.11 -1.03 -9.40
N GLY A 27 14.96 -0.36 -9.30
CA GLY A 27 14.17 0.10 -10.43
C GLY A 27 14.77 1.36 -11.06
N MET A 28 15.01 1.32 -12.37
CA MET A 28 15.64 2.39 -13.16
C MET A 28 14.61 3.11 -14.03
N PRO A 29 14.28 4.37 -13.71
CA PRO A 29 13.23 5.10 -14.42
C PRO A 29 13.72 5.91 -15.61
N ASN A 30 15.02 6.16 -15.79
CA ASN A 30 15.60 6.99 -16.85
C ASN A 30 17.08 6.72 -17.05
N VAL A 31 17.66 7.27 -18.13
CA VAL A 31 19.08 7.10 -18.48
C VAL A 31 20.00 7.70 -17.42
N ALA A 32 19.66 8.85 -16.82
CA ALA A 32 20.51 9.48 -15.82
C ALA A 32 20.70 8.59 -14.57
N SER A 33 19.63 7.92 -14.11
CA SER A 33 19.70 6.94 -13.03
C SER A 33 20.60 5.75 -13.40
N LEU A 34 20.47 5.23 -14.62
CA LEU A 34 21.30 4.14 -15.13
C LEU A 34 22.78 4.54 -15.20
N GLN A 35 23.08 5.73 -15.72
CA GLN A 35 24.45 6.27 -15.80
C GLN A 35 25.07 6.39 -14.42
N LYS A 36 24.33 6.98 -13.46
CA LYS A 36 24.80 7.15 -12.10
C LYS A 36 25.05 5.82 -11.40
N PHE A 37 24.18 4.85 -11.61
CA PHE A 37 24.37 3.50 -11.05
C PHE A 37 25.60 2.80 -11.66
N SER A 38 25.77 2.88 -12.99
CA SER A 38 26.95 2.39 -13.69
C SER A 38 28.27 2.98 -13.15
N GLU A 39 28.32 4.30 -12.89
CA GLU A 39 29.49 4.95 -12.27
C GLU A 39 29.82 4.33 -10.89
N VAL A 40 28.80 4.10 -10.06
CA VAL A 40 28.99 3.48 -8.74
C VAL A 40 29.49 2.05 -8.88
N LEU A 41 28.89 1.24 -9.75
CA LEU A 41 29.33 -0.15 -10.01
C LEU A 41 30.81 -0.19 -10.45
N LYS A 42 31.19 0.66 -11.39
CA LYS A 42 32.58 0.74 -11.88
C LYS A 42 33.55 1.16 -10.77
N SER A 43 33.18 2.12 -9.94
CA SER A 43 34.02 2.56 -8.81
C SER A 43 34.26 1.44 -7.78
N GLN A 44 33.34 0.50 -7.68
CA GLN A 44 33.43 -0.67 -6.78
C GLN A 44 33.97 -1.93 -7.47
N GLY A 45 34.35 -1.85 -8.76
CA GLY A 45 34.87 -2.97 -9.53
C GLY A 45 33.84 -4.07 -9.83
N ILE A 46 32.55 -3.73 -9.82
CA ILE A 46 31.46 -4.67 -10.08
C ILE A 46 31.21 -4.73 -11.59
N SER A 47 31.32 -5.92 -12.15
CA SER A 47 31.25 -6.14 -13.60
C SER A 47 29.85 -6.51 -14.11
N LYS A 48 28.91 -6.84 -13.20
CA LYS A 48 27.54 -7.21 -13.56
C LYS A 48 26.61 -7.08 -12.36
N TYR A 49 25.52 -6.29 -12.52
CA TYR A 49 24.54 -6.08 -11.46
C TYR A 49 23.11 -6.00 -12.02
N PRO A 50 22.12 -6.70 -11.40
CA PRO A 50 20.75 -6.72 -11.88
C PRO A 50 20.03 -5.42 -11.58
N VAL A 51 19.30 -4.89 -12.58
CA VAL A 51 18.40 -3.75 -12.44
C VAL A 51 17.04 -4.05 -13.10
N HIS A 52 16.03 -3.27 -12.75
CA HIS A 52 14.70 -3.38 -13.32
C HIS A 52 14.33 -2.09 -14.04
N VAL A 53 14.16 -2.14 -15.36
CA VAL A 53 13.89 -0.95 -16.18
C VAL A 53 12.39 -0.67 -16.21
N LYS A 54 12.02 0.53 -15.80
CA LYS A 54 10.61 0.96 -15.79
C LYS A 54 10.23 1.68 -17.07
N PHE A 55 9.09 1.30 -17.65
CA PHE A 55 8.47 1.97 -18.80
C PHE A 55 7.26 2.77 -18.35
N ASP A 56 7.14 4.01 -18.84
CA ASP A 56 5.92 4.79 -18.67
C ASP A 56 4.96 4.54 -19.83
N THR A 57 3.86 3.92 -19.53
CA THR A 57 2.82 3.59 -20.51
C THR A 57 1.53 4.37 -20.29
N GLY A 58 1.57 5.45 -19.47
CA GLY A 58 0.42 6.31 -19.23
C GLY A 58 0.16 6.68 -17.79
N MET A 59 0.97 6.21 -16.83
CA MET A 59 0.87 6.68 -15.45
C MET A 59 1.56 8.04 -15.24
N HIS A 60 2.54 8.38 -16.07
CA HIS A 60 3.26 9.67 -16.08
C HIS A 60 3.86 10.06 -14.72
N ARG A 61 4.36 9.06 -13.99
CA ARG A 61 5.04 9.26 -12.70
C ARG A 61 6.54 9.03 -12.81
N LEU A 62 6.94 7.91 -13.38
CA LEU A 62 8.33 7.48 -13.58
C LEU A 62 8.38 6.47 -14.74
N GLY A 63 9.48 6.38 -15.44
CA GLY A 63 9.73 5.36 -16.46
C GLY A 63 10.10 5.96 -17.82
N PHE A 64 10.74 5.15 -18.65
CA PHE A 64 11.11 5.51 -20.02
C PHE A 64 9.90 5.69 -20.92
N MET A 65 9.84 6.79 -21.62
CA MET A 65 8.89 7.04 -22.70
C MET A 65 9.46 6.57 -24.04
N GLU A 66 8.61 6.47 -25.06
CA GLU A 66 8.98 5.98 -26.39
C GLU A 66 10.17 6.71 -27.03
N ASN A 67 10.21 8.03 -26.90
CA ASN A 67 11.29 8.87 -27.44
C ASN A 67 12.63 8.68 -26.74
N GLU A 68 12.67 8.03 -25.59
CA GLU A 68 13.89 7.74 -24.81
C GLU A 68 14.49 6.36 -25.10
N LEU A 69 13.76 5.51 -25.85
CA LEU A 69 14.21 4.13 -26.15
C LEU A 69 15.54 4.05 -26.91
N PRO A 70 15.86 4.94 -27.86
CA PRO A 70 17.19 4.93 -28.48
C PRO A 70 18.31 5.04 -27.46
N ALA A 71 18.23 6.01 -26.54
CA ALA A 71 19.22 6.21 -25.50
C ALA A 71 19.28 5.04 -24.49
N LEU A 72 18.15 4.41 -24.19
CA LEU A 72 18.12 3.20 -23.36
C LEU A 72 18.83 2.04 -24.04
N LYS A 73 18.55 1.78 -25.33
CA LYS A 73 19.20 0.71 -26.11
C LYS A 73 20.71 0.91 -26.21
N ASP A 74 21.14 2.15 -26.51
CA ASP A 74 22.56 2.50 -26.56
C ASP A 74 23.24 2.27 -25.22
N PHE A 75 22.58 2.69 -24.12
CA PHE A 75 23.11 2.48 -22.78
C PHE A 75 23.27 1.00 -22.45
N LEU A 76 22.23 0.17 -22.62
CA LEU A 76 22.28 -1.25 -22.27
C LEU A 76 23.33 -2.03 -23.08
N ASN A 77 23.60 -1.61 -24.32
CA ASN A 77 24.64 -2.23 -25.13
C ASN A 77 26.07 -1.76 -24.77
N ALA A 78 26.22 -0.52 -24.28
CA ALA A 78 27.52 0.06 -23.94
C ALA A 78 27.96 -0.23 -22.50
N HIS A 79 27.06 -0.65 -21.60
CA HIS A 79 27.26 -0.79 -20.16
C HIS A 79 26.97 -2.21 -19.65
N PRO A 80 27.83 -3.21 -19.95
CA PRO A 80 27.59 -4.60 -19.56
C PRO A 80 27.59 -4.84 -18.04
N GLU A 81 28.09 -3.91 -17.24
CA GLU A 81 28.00 -3.92 -15.78
C GLU A 81 26.56 -3.73 -15.26
N VAL A 82 25.68 -3.17 -16.07
CA VAL A 82 24.25 -3.01 -15.74
C VAL A 82 23.43 -4.02 -16.54
N GLU A 83 22.91 -5.04 -15.88
CA GLU A 83 22.04 -6.04 -16.53
C GLU A 83 20.57 -5.74 -16.27
N ALA A 84 19.81 -5.47 -17.31
CA ALA A 84 18.36 -5.35 -17.18
C ALA A 84 17.77 -6.76 -16.92
N LYS A 85 17.44 -7.05 -15.66
CA LYS A 85 16.84 -8.32 -15.23
C LYS A 85 15.36 -8.37 -15.57
N SER A 86 14.66 -7.24 -15.50
CA SER A 86 13.27 -7.15 -15.97
C SER A 86 12.93 -5.78 -16.54
N PHE A 87 11.87 -5.78 -17.34
CA PHE A 87 11.13 -4.63 -17.82
C PHE A 87 9.77 -4.59 -17.16
N TYR A 88 9.32 -3.41 -16.70
CA TYR A 88 8.02 -3.31 -16.06
C TYR A 88 7.32 -1.96 -16.30
N THR A 89 6.01 -2.01 -16.20
CA THR A 89 5.16 -0.82 -16.15
C THR A 89 4.22 -0.89 -14.95
N HIS A 90 3.40 0.15 -14.75
CA HIS A 90 2.38 0.18 -13.71
C HIS A 90 1.04 0.61 -14.29
N LEU A 91 0.02 -0.21 -14.07
CA LEU A 91 -1.33 0.06 -14.53
C LEU A 91 -1.99 1.11 -13.64
N ALA A 92 -2.49 2.18 -14.25
CA ALA A 92 -3.02 3.32 -13.53
C ALA A 92 -4.54 3.29 -13.34
N GLY A 93 -5.26 2.46 -14.12
CA GLY A 93 -6.72 2.38 -14.09
C GLY A 93 -7.26 0.95 -14.04
N ALA A 94 -6.44 -0.04 -13.66
CA ALA A 94 -6.87 -1.44 -13.67
C ALA A 94 -7.91 -1.78 -12.59
N ASP A 95 -8.14 -0.91 -11.63
CA ASP A 95 -9.06 -1.05 -10.50
C ASP A 95 -10.52 -0.68 -10.84
N SER A 96 -10.77 0.01 -11.97
CA SER A 96 -12.12 0.39 -12.38
C SER A 96 -12.46 -0.04 -13.81
N PRO A 97 -13.67 -0.62 -14.07
CA PRO A 97 -14.12 -1.00 -15.40
C PRO A 97 -14.19 0.14 -16.41
N GLU A 98 -14.45 1.35 -15.98
CA GLU A 98 -14.51 2.53 -16.85
C GLU A 98 -13.18 2.87 -17.52
N HIS A 99 -12.06 2.33 -16.98
CA HIS A 99 -10.70 2.53 -17.48
C HIS A 99 -10.13 1.31 -18.21
N ASP A 100 -10.97 0.32 -18.60
CA ASP A 100 -10.51 -0.91 -19.24
C ASP A 100 -9.81 -0.65 -20.57
N GLU A 101 -10.36 0.22 -21.40
CA GLU A 101 -9.76 0.59 -22.69
C GLU A 101 -8.39 1.24 -22.51
N PHE A 102 -8.27 2.16 -21.55
CA PHE A 102 -7.00 2.79 -21.20
C PHE A 102 -5.98 1.76 -20.68
N THR A 103 -6.40 0.84 -19.82
CA THR A 103 -5.55 -0.22 -19.27
C THR A 103 -5.04 -1.16 -20.36
N LEU A 104 -5.89 -1.54 -21.31
CA LEU A 104 -5.47 -2.32 -22.48
C LEU A 104 -4.51 -1.54 -23.38
N GLY A 105 -4.72 -0.25 -23.53
CA GLY A 105 -3.79 0.66 -24.20
C GLY A 105 -2.42 0.67 -23.54
N GLN A 106 -2.35 0.76 -22.19
CA GLN A 106 -1.10 0.66 -21.44
C GLN A 106 -0.37 -0.68 -21.69
N LEU A 107 -1.09 -1.79 -21.67
CA LEU A 107 -0.53 -3.13 -21.90
C LEU A 107 0.00 -3.29 -23.31
N SER A 108 -0.76 -2.85 -24.31
CA SER A 108 -0.35 -2.88 -25.72
C SER A 108 0.88 -2.00 -25.97
N LEU A 109 0.90 -0.81 -25.39
CA LEU A 109 2.07 0.08 -25.47
C LEU A 109 3.30 -0.56 -24.79
N PHE A 110 3.14 -1.15 -23.61
CA PHE A 110 4.23 -1.85 -22.91
C PHE A 110 4.80 -2.99 -23.75
N ASP A 111 3.93 -3.78 -24.37
CA ASP A 111 4.37 -4.87 -25.28
C ASP A 111 5.19 -4.33 -26.44
N ARG A 112 4.72 -3.29 -27.12
CA ARG A 112 5.41 -2.66 -28.25
C ARG A 112 6.77 -2.07 -27.83
N LEU A 113 6.82 -1.26 -26.77
CA LEU A 113 8.06 -0.62 -26.30
C LEU A 113 9.10 -1.64 -25.85
N THR A 114 8.67 -2.68 -25.11
CA THR A 114 9.61 -3.70 -24.65
C THR A 114 10.11 -4.59 -25.78
N ASN A 115 9.27 -4.93 -26.77
CA ASN A 115 9.69 -5.70 -27.95
C ASN A 115 10.72 -4.90 -28.79
N ASP A 116 10.58 -3.58 -28.90
CA ASP A 116 11.57 -2.73 -29.57
C ASP A 116 12.94 -2.78 -28.87
N VAL A 117 12.97 -2.69 -27.53
CA VAL A 117 14.23 -2.81 -26.79
C VAL A 117 14.81 -4.21 -26.86
N LEU A 118 13.97 -5.25 -26.73
CA LEU A 118 14.39 -6.65 -26.81
C LEU A 118 15.04 -7.01 -28.15
N SER A 119 14.61 -6.37 -29.24
CA SER A 119 15.21 -6.58 -30.59
C SER A 119 16.64 -6.04 -30.68
N ALA A 120 17.05 -5.15 -29.78
CA ALA A 120 18.33 -4.43 -29.81
C ALA A 120 19.35 -4.93 -28.78
N ILE A 121 18.97 -5.81 -27.83
CA ILE A 121 19.87 -6.33 -26.78
C ILE A 121 20.06 -7.85 -26.94
N PRO A 122 21.24 -8.41 -26.56
CA PRO A 122 21.57 -9.82 -26.79
C PRO A 122 21.01 -10.81 -25.74
N TYR A 123 20.17 -10.36 -24.83
CA TYR A 123 19.57 -11.16 -23.74
C TYR A 123 18.10 -10.80 -23.56
N LYS A 124 17.35 -11.62 -22.79
CA LYS A 124 15.91 -11.49 -22.62
C LYS A 124 15.56 -11.19 -21.13
N PRO A 125 15.34 -9.93 -20.76
CA PRO A 125 14.76 -9.59 -19.46
C PRO A 125 13.36 -10.17 -19.27
N MET A 126 13.00 -10.50 -18.02
CA MET A 126 11.61 -10.80 -17.66
C MET A 126 10.72 -9.57 -17.90
N ARG A 127 9.44 -9.78 -18.12
CA ARG A 127 8.46 -8.69 -18.23
C ARG A 127 7.38 -8.82 -17.17
N HIS A 128 6.89 -7.69 -16.64
CA HIS A 128 5.76 -7.68 -15.73
C HIS A 128 4.98 -6.36 -15.76
N ALA A 129 3.66 -6.46 -15.82
CA ALA A 129 2.78 -5.31 -15.86
C ALA A 129 1.72 -5.33 -14.74
N PHE A 130 1.13 -6.47 -14.45
CA PHE A 130 0.00 -6.58 -13.56
C PHE A 130 0.34 -6.23 -12.11
N ASN A 131 -0.49 -5.35 -11.51
CA ASN A 131 -0.68 -5.14 -10.08
C ASN A 131 -1.84 -6.03 -9.58
N SER A 132 -2.28 -5.88 -8.32
CA SER A 132 -3.38 -6.69 -7.76
C SER A 132 -4.66 -6.63 -8.62
N ALA A 133 -5.10 -5.44 -8.98
CA ALA A 133 -6.27 -5.25 -9.84
C ALA A 133 -6.08 -5.84 -11.24
N GLY A 134 -4.89 -5.68 -11.80
CA GLY A 134 -4.52 -6.28 -13.10
C GLY A 134 -4.58 -7.81 -13.08
N ILE A 135 -4.14 -8.43 -11.99
CA ILE A 135 -4.24 -9.88 -11.80
C ILE A 135 -5.72 -10.31 -11.82
N GLU A 136 -6.55 -9.68 -10.98
CA GLU A 136 -7.94 -10.07 -10.81
C GLU A 136 -8.80 -9.84 -12.07
N ARG A 137 -8.60 -8.72 -12.75
CA ARG A 137 -9.50 -8.29 -13.82
C ARG A 137 -9.04 -8.64 -15.22
N PHE A 138 -7.73 -8.82 -15.44
CA PHE A 138 -7.17 -8.98 -16.77
C PHE A 138 -6.43 -10.28 -17.00
N ALA A 139 -5.93 -10.97 -15.96
CA ALA A 139 -5.07 -12.12 -16.16
C ALA A 139 -5.76 -13.29 -16.92
N GLU A 140 -6.97 -13.63 -16.53
CA GLU A 140 -7.74 -14.69 -17.21
C GLU A 140 -8.21 -14.27 -18.61
N LYS A 141 -8.70 -13.03 -18.74
CA LYS A 141 -9.28 -12.51 -19.97
C LYS A 141 -8.23 -12.19 -21.05
N TYR A 142 -7.03 -11.80 -20.62
CA TYR A 142 -5.92 -11.39 -21.49
C TYR A 142 -4.61 -12.06 -21.09
N PRO A 143 -4.51 -13.40 -21.21
CA PRO A 143 -3.35 -14.17 -20.71
C PRO A 143 -2.02 -13.79 -21.39
N GLN A 144 -2.07 -13.21 -22.60
CA GLN A 144 -0.87 -12.74 -23.30
C GLN A 144 -0.14 -11.60 -22.56
N TYR A 145 -0.79 -10.88 -21.65
CA TYR A 145 -0.21 -9.80 -20.86
C TYR A 145 0.20 -10.20 -19.44
N GLN A 146 0.10 -11.48 -19.07
CA GLN A 146 0.61 -11.97 -17.79
C GLN A 146 2.13 -11.87 -17.71
N TYR A 147 2.79 -12.06 -18.86
CA TYR A 147 4.23 -12.10 -18.99
C TYR A 147 4.89 -13.12 -18.03
N ASP A 148 6.04 -12.75 -17.44
CA ASP A 148 6.83 -13.67 -16.62
C ASP A 148 6.54 -13.53 -15.11
N MET A 149 5.95 -12.40 -14.68
CA MET A 149 5.73 -12.09 -13.27
C MET A 149 4.58 -11.08 -13.09
N ALA A 150 3.94 -11.09 -11.92
CA ALA A 150 2.99 -10.08 -11.49
C ALA A 150 3.41 -9.51 -10.12
N ARG A 151 2.91 -8.33 -9.78
CA ARG A 151 3.18 -7.68 -8.48
C ARG A 151 1.93 -7.65 -7.63
N LEU A 152 1.84 -8.58 -6.70
CA LEU A 152 0.75 -8.59 -5.73
C LEU A 152 1.00 -7.53 -4.65
N GLY A 153 0.13 -6.53 -4.60
CA GLY A 153 0.16 -5.43 -3.62
C GLY A 153 -0.94 -5.58 -2.59
N ILE A 154 -1.99 -4.76 -2.71
CA ILE A 154 -3.09 -4.71 -1.73
C ILE A 154 -3.84 -6.05 -1.58
N GLY A 155 -3.83 -6.90 -2.59
CA GLY A 155 -4.39 -8.25 -2.52
C GLY A 155 -3.78 -9.11 -1.41
N ILE A 156 -2.51 -8.86 -1.00
CA ILE A 156 -1.90 -9.55 0.16
C ILE A 156 -2.66 -9.23 1.46
N TYR A 157 -3.27 -8.05 1.55
CA TYR A 157 -4.04 -7.61 2.71
C TYR A 157 -5.49 -8.08 2.67
N GLY A 158 -5.86 -8.89 1.66
CA GLY A 158 -7.21 -9.44 1.53
C GLY A 158 -8.21 -8.44 0.94
N ILE A 159 -7.74 -7.49 0.12
CA ILE A 159 -8.60 -6.53 -0.58
C ILE A 159 -8.66 -6.89 -2.05
N SER A 160 -9.88 -7.03 -2.57
CA SER A 160 -10.21 -7.27 -3.97
C SER A 160 -10.80 -6.01 -4.62
N TYR A 161 -10.60 -5.87 -5.93
CA TYR A 161 -11.26 -4.86 -6.76
C TYR A 161 -12.43 -5.45 -7.56
N VAL A 162 -12.72 -6.74 -7.39
CA VAL A 162 -13.79 -7.45 -8.10
C VAL A 162 -14.84 -7.97 -7.13
N ASP A 163 -14.43 -8.77 -6.16
CA ASP A 163 -15.34 -9.39 -5.18
C ASP A 163 -14.59 -9.72 -3.88
N ASP A 164 -14.88 -8.97 -2.83
CA ASP A 164 -14.27 -9.16 -1.51
C ASP A 164 -14.73 -10.46 -0.81
N LYS A 165 -15.80 -11.13 -1.28
CA LYS A 165 -16.36 -12.30 -0.59
C LYS A 165 -15.41 -13.48 -0.46
N ASN A 166 -14.46 -13.60 -1.40
CA ASN A 166 -13.47 -14.68 -1.40
C ASN A 166 -12.14 -14.28 -0.77
N MET A 167 -12.00 -13.02 -0.37
CA MET A 167 -10.81 -12.51 0.27
C MET A 167 -10.97 -12.47 1.78
N LYS A 168 -9.86 -12.70 2.49
CA LYS A 168 -9.83 -12.60 3.96
C LYS A 168 -8.81 -11.55 4.36
N PRO A 169 -9.15 -10.65 5.30
CA PRO A 169 -8.18 -9.68 5.78
C PRO A 169 -7.00 -10.41 6.44
N SER A 170 -5.79 -10.05 6.07
CA SER A 170 -4.56 -10.58 6.66
C SER A 170 -3.96 -9.65 7.71
N ALA A 171 -4.54 -8.46 7.90
CA ALA A 171 -4.09 -7.47 8.86
C ALA A 171 -5.26 -6.98 9.73
N PHE A 172 -5.02 -6.98 11.04
CA PHE A 172 -5.97 -6.53 12.06
C PHE A 172 -5.31 -5.46 12.90
N TYR A 173 -6.02 -4.37 13.18
CA TYR A 173 -5.58 -3.39 14.14
C TYR A 173 -6.44 -3.47 15.38
N ARG A 174 -5.85 -3.83 16.51
CA ARG A 174 -6.54 -4.09 17.77
C ARG A 174 -5.84 -3.38 18.93
N CYS A 175 -6.62 -2.99 19.93
CA CYS A 175 -6.12 -2.43 21.17
C CYS A 175 -7.05 -2.83 22.34
N PRO A 176 -6.59 -2.73 23.60
CA PRO A 176 -7.46 -2.99 24.74
C PRO A 176 -8.29 -1.77 25.12
N ILE A 177 -9.43 -1.97 25.79
CA ILE A 177 -10.07 -0.93 26.58
C ILE A 177 -9.22 -0.63 27.81
N VAL A 178 -8.88 0.63 28.05
CA VAL A 178 -8.08 1.03 29.23
C VAL A 178 -8.93 1.64 30.34
N GLN A 179 -10.10 2.18 30.04
CA GLN A 179 -11.01 2.73 31.03
C GLN A 179 -12.46 2.69 30.50
N ILE A 180 -13.41 2.48 31.43
CA ILE A 180 -14.85 2.61 31.16
C ILE A 180 -15.41 3.64 32.16
N LYS A 181 -16.31 4.50 31.69
CA LYS A 181 -17.05 5.47 32.51
C LYS A 181 -18.52 5.49 32.10
N THR A 182 -19.42 5.39 33.07
CA THR A 182 -20.84 5.69 32.85
C THR A 182 -21.08 7.14 33.28
N LEU A 183 -21.56 7.94 32.36
CA LEU A 183 -21.78 9.36 32.50
C LEU A 183 -23.28 9.65 32.39
N GLY A 184 -23.82 10.37 33.37
CA GLY A 184 -25.20 10.86 33.32
C GLY A 184 -25.37 12.06 32.39
N PRO A 185 -26.62 12.47 32.11
CA PRO A 185 -26.89 13.55 31.16
C PRO A 185 -26.31 14.91 31.57
N ASN A 186 -26.05 15.11 32.87
CA ASN A 186 -25.51 16.34 33.43
C ASN A 186 -23.98 16.34 33.63
N ASP A 187 -23.28 15.27 33.26
CA ASP A 187 -21.82 15.14 33.44
C ASP A 187 -21.01 15.87 32.36
N GLY A 188 -21.67 16.70 31.57
CA GLY A 188 -21.01 17.56 30.61
C GLY A 188 -20.84 16.93 29.22
N THR A 189 -19.62 16.86 28.72
CA THR A 189 -19.31 16.42 27.37
C THR A 189 -18.02 15.62 27.31
N VAL A 190 -17.85 14.80 26.26
CA VAL A 190 -16.67 13.94 26.06
C VAL A 190 -15.67 14.60 25.11
N GLY A 191 -14.40 14.65 25.51
CA GLY A 191 -13.26 14.98 24.67
C GLY A 191 -13.08 16.48 24.37
N TYR A 192 -12.03 16.77 23.61
CA TYR A 192 -11.67 18.13 23.20
C TYR A 192 -12.75 18.82 22.38
N GLY A 193 -12.90 20.13 22.59
CA GLY A 193 -13.89 20.96 21.90
C GLY A 193 -15.33 20.67 22.32
N ARG A 194 -15.54 19.81 23.33
CA ARG A 194 -16.85 19.48 23.90
C ARG A 194 -17.85 18.94 22.88
N HIS A 195 -17.38 18.20 21.88
CA HIS A 195 -18.23 17.68 20.79
C HIS A 195 -18.96 16.38 21.16
N GLY A 196 -18.46 15.57 22.10
CA GLY A 196 -19.11 14.33 22.54
C GLY A 196 -20.30 14.63 23.47
N LYS A 197 -21.53 14.56 22.95
CA LYS A 197 -22.75 14.79 23.72
C LYS A 197 -23.25 13.49 24.35
N LEU A 198 -23.71 13.57 25.60
CA LEU A 198 -24.17 12.42 26.37
C LEU A 198 -25.63 12.03 26.07
N GLY A 199 -26.44 12.99 25.63
CA GLY A 199 -27.89 12.77 25.44
C GLY A 199 -28.68 12.74 26.77
N PRO A 200 -29.99 12.53 26.72
CA PRO A 200 -30.88 12.61 27.88
C PRO A 200 -30.67 11.44 28.87
N ASP A 201 -30.23 10.28 28.40
CA ASP A 201 -30.08 9.06 29.22
C ASP A 201 -28.62 8.86 29.68
N GLY A 202 -27.71 9.76 29.33
CA GLY A 202 -26.29 9.58 29.56
C GLY A 202 -25.66 8.56 28.60
N LYS A 203 -24.41 8.19 28.84
CA LYS A 203 -23.68 7.21 28.02
C LYS A 203 -22.66 6.45 28.84
N THR A 204 -22.44 5.19 28.45
CA THR A 204 -21.27 4.42 28.89
C THR A 204 -20.20 4.50 27.80
N ILE A 205 -19.04 5.04 28.13
CA ILE A 205 -17.93 5.26 27.21
C ILE A 205 -16.70 4.45 27.58
N ALA A 206 -16.05 3.87 26.59
CA ALA A 206 -14.75 3.27 26.72
C ALA A 206 -13.66 4.18 26.15
N THR A 207 -12.52 4.26 26.84
CA THR A 207 -11.31 4.89 26.35
C THR A 207 -10.34 3.82 25.85
N ILE A 208 -9.79 4.02 24.68
CA ILE A 208 -8.80 3.15 24.05
C ILE A 208 -7.49 3.90 23.85
N PRO A 209 -6.31 3.23 24.03
CA PRO A 209 -5.00 3.87 24.05
C PRO A 209 -4.40 4.01 22.65
N VAL A 210 -5.21 4.47 21.68
CA VAL A 210 -4.80 4.74 20.31
C VAL A 210 -5.47 6.03 19.82
N GLY A 211 -4.73 6.83 19.07
CA GLY A 211 -5.19 8.09 18.55
C GLY A 211 -4.56 8.42 17.18
N TYR A 212 -4.55 9.71 16.80
CA TYR A 212 -4.07 10.06 15.47
C TYR A 212 -2.54 9.86 15.29
N ALA A 213 -1.77 9.83 16.38
CA ALA A 213 -0.36 9.46 16.32
C ALA A 213 -0.15 7.94 16.13
N ASP A 214 -1.23 7.14 16.23
CA ASP A 214 -1.23 5.69 16.00
C ASP A 214 -1.92 5.31 14.69
N GLY A 215 -2.28 6.30 13.87
CA GLY A 215 -2.92 6.09 12.57
C GLY A 215 -4.45 6.19 12.58
N ILE A 216 -5.08 6.60 13.69
CA ILE A 216 -6.53 6.85 13.73
C ILE A 216 -6.81 8.27 13.24
N ASN A 217 -7.15 8.41 11.97
CA ASN A 217 -7.40 9.73 11.40
C ASN A 217 -8.45 10.52 12.22
N ARG A 218 -8.19 11.81 12.43
CA ARG A 218 -9.06 12.66 13.26
C ARG A 218 -10.46 12.90 12.66
N HIS A 219 -10.63 12.69 11.35
CA HIS A 219 -11.94 12.71 10.70
C HIS A 219 -12.84 11.51 11.08
N LEU A 220 -12.28 10.46 11.67
CA LEU A 220 -13.04 9.34 12.25
C LEU A 220 -13.71 9.68 13.59
N SER A 221 -13.67 10.95 14.03
CA SER A 221 -14.26 11.47 15.25
C SER A 221 -15.79 11.56 15.21
N ARG A 222 -16.40 11.75 16.39
CA ARG A 222 -17.79 12.20 16.56
C ARG A 222 -18.84 11.28 15.96
N GLY A 223 -18.59 9.97 15.98
CA GLY A 223 -19.49 8.96 15.42
C GLY A 223 -19.33 8.73 13.93
N ALA A 224 -18.36 9.37 13.27
CA ALA A 224 -18.09 9.14 11.85
C ALA A 224 -17.63 7.69 11.60
N ALA A 225 -16.84 7.12 12.51
CA ALA A 225 -16.46 5.71 12.48
C ALA A 225 -16.98 4.96 13.70
N SER A 226 -17.10 3.65 13.56
CA SER A 226 -17.38 2.72 14.66
C SER A 226 -16.31 1.65 14.72
N PHE A 227 -15.94 1.22 15.92
CA PHE A 227 -14.98 0.15 16.18
C PHE A 227 -15.67 -1.01 16.85
N GLU A 228 -15.21 -2.24 16.60
CA GLU A 228 -15.86 -3.44 17.11
C GLU A 228 -15.42 -3.75 18.53
N VAL A 229 -16.40 -4.02 19.41
CA VAL A 229 -16.22 -4.52 20.77
C VAL A 229 -17.21 -5.66 21.02
N ASN A 230 -16.74 -6.86 21.32
CA ASN A 230 -17.55 -8.03 21.61
C ASN A 230 -18.69 -8.30 20.58
N GLY A 231 -18.35 -8.12 19.27
CA GLY A 231 -19.29 -8.33 18.16
C GLY A 231 -20.21 -7.14 17.84
N HIS A 232 -20.05 -6.00 18.51
CA HIS A 232 -20.85 -4.79 18.32
C HIS A 232 -20.03 -3.64 17.79
N LEU A 233 -20.56 -2.90 16.82
CA LEU A 233 -19.96 -1.67 16.32
C LEU A 233 -20.28 -0.50 17.26
N CYS A 234 -19.27 0.04 17.89
CA CYS A 234 -19.31 1.11 18.88
C CYS A 234 -18.80 2.42 18.24
N PRO A 235 -19.65 3.46 18.08
CA PRO A 235 -19.25 4.69 17.42
C PRO A 235 -18.24 5.48 18.25
N THR A 236 -17.36 6.22 17.58
CA THR A 236 -16.46 7.17 18.23
C THR A 236 -17.27 8.30 18.87
N ILE A 237 -16.87 8.76 20.05
CA ILE A 237 -17.51 9.88 20.73
C ILE A 237 -16.49 10.97 21.07
N GLY A 238 -16.85 12.23 20.78
CA GLY A 238 -15.91 13.35 20.88
C GLY A 238 -14.84 13.30 19.79
N ASN A 239 -13.78 14.05 19.95
CA ASN A 239 -12.67 14.08 18.99
C ASN A 239 -11.65 12.99 19.33
N VAL A 240 -11.11 12.34 18.30
CA VAL A 240 -9.88 11.52 18.42
C VAL A 240 -8.75 12.42 18.91
N CYS A 241 -8.08 11.98 19.97
CA CYS A 241 -6.92 12.65 20.56
C CYS A 241 -5.61 12.14 19.94
N MET A 242 -4.47 12.65 20.41
CA MET A 242 -3.16 12.23 19.92
C MET A 242 -2.91 10.73 20.15
N ASP A 243 -3.11 10.27 21.38
CA ASP A 243 -2.75 8.93 21.82
C ASP A 243 -3.96 8.14 22.39
N MET A 244 -5.16 8.69 22.30
CA MET A 244 -6.39 8.09 22.83
C MET A 244 -7.59 8.41 21.95
N CYS A 245 -8.58 7.53 22.01
CA CYS A 245 -9.90 7.73 21.43
C CYS A 245 -10.96 7.23 22.41
N MET A 246 -12.17 7.78 22.32
CA MET A 246 -13.31 7.34 23.10
C MET A 246 -14.40 6.80 22.18
N ILE A 247 -15.02 5.71 22.60
CA ILE A 247 -16.12 5.06 21.89
C ILE A 247 -17.32 4.90 22.81
N ASP A 248 -18.51 4.96 22.24
CA ASP A 248 -19.77 4.78 22.95
C ASP A 248 -20.10 3.28 23.01
N ILE A 249 -20.06 2.70 24.20
CA ILE A 249 -20.36 1.30 24.46
C ILE A 249 -21.67 1.16 25.27
N THR A 250 -22.56 2.13 25.18
CA THR A 250 -23.86 2.09 25.90
C THR A 250 -24.66 0.84 25.51
N GLY A 251 -25.05 0.06 26.53
CA GLY A 251 -25.79 -1.19 26.33
C GLY A 251 -24.93 -2.39 25.92
N ILE A 252 -23.61 -2.22 25.81
CA ILE A 252 -22.68 -3.31 25.49
C ILE A 252 -22.05 -3.83 26.79
N ASP A 253 -22.06 -5.14 26.98
CA ASP A 253 -21.32 -5.81 28.07
C ASP A 253 -19.83 -5.86 27.71
N ALA A 254 -19.08 -4.94 28.32
CA ALA A 254 -17.64 -4.81 28.09
C ALA A 254 -16.93 -4.41 29.37
N LYS A 255 -15.66 -4.82 29.48
CA LYS A 255 -14.80 -4.52 30.64
C LYS A 255 -13.42 -4.01 30.19
N VAL A 256 -12.71 -3.38 31.11
CA VAL A 256 -11.30 -3.00 30.91
C VAL A 256 -10.48 -4.24 30.58
N GLY A 257 -9.67 -4.13 29.54
CA GLY A 257 -8.88 -5.22 28.96
C GLY A 257 -9.54 -5.93 27.78
N ASP A 258 -10.84 -5.75 27.53
CA ASP A 258 -11.49 -6.31 26.34
C ASP A 258 -10.89 -5.69 25.08
N THR A 259 -10.85 -6.49 24.01
CA THR A 259 -10.27 -6.09 22.72
C THR A 259 -11.24 -5.23 21.94
N VAL A 260 -10.72 -4.12 21.41
CA VAL A 260 -11.37 -3.28 20.40
C VAL A 260 -10.69 -3.50 19.06
N THR A 261 -11.45 -3.87 18.04
CA THR A 261 -10.97 -3.97 16.65
C THR A 261 -11.21 -2.64 15.94
N ILE A 262 -10.13 -1.98 15.54
CA ILE A 262 -10.14 -0.72 14.79
C ILE A 262 -10.43 -0.99 13.31
N PHE A 263 -9.74 -1.98 12.75
CA PHE A 263 -10.05 -2.58 11.46
C PHE A 263 -9.62 -4.06 11.42
N GLY A 264 -10.30 -4.83 10.59
CA GLY A 264 -10.09 -6.26 10.40
C GLY A 264 -11.23 -6.86 9.59
N ASP A 265 -11.94 -7.80 10.17
CA ASP A 265 -13.16 -8.35 9.55
C ASP A 265 -14.32 -7.33 9.55
N ASN A 266 -14.48 -6.59 10.65
CA ASN A 266 -15.52 -5.57 10.83
C ASN A 266 -15.13 -4.60 11.96
N PRO A 267 -14.97 -3.29 11.69
CA PRO A 267 -14.98 -2.70 10.34
C PRO A 267 -13.77 -3.16 9.51
N THR A 268 -13.90 -3.07 8.20
CA THR A 268 -12.81 -3.32 7.27
C THR A 268 -11.98 -2.03 7.05
N ALA A 269 -10.78 -2.18 6.48
CA ALA A 269 -10.01 -1.01 6.04
C ALA A 269 -10.73 -0.23 4.91
N ASN A 270 -11.55 -0.92 4.09
CA ASN A 270 -12.40 -0.27 3.07
C ASN A 270 -13.46 0.63 3.70
N ASP A 271 -14.11 0.19 4.80
CA ASP A 271 -15.11 1.00 5.48
C ASP A 271 -14.51 2.31 6.02
N LEU A 272 -13.32 2.23 6.64
CA LEU A 272 -12.63 3.41 7.14
C LEU A 272 -12.14 4.32 6.00
N ALA A 273 -11.66 3.74 4.90
CA ALA A 273 -11.23 4.48 3.72
C ALA A 273 -12.40 5.25 3.09
N ALA A 274 -13.59 4.62 2.98
CA ALA A 274 -14.80 5.26 2.46
C ALA A 274 -15.24 6.46 3.31
N ILE A 275 -15.16 6.37 4.65
CA ILE A 275 -15.45 7.50 5.54
C ILE A 275 -14.47 8.68 5.32
N LEU A 276 -13.23 8.37 4.99
CA LEU A 276 -12.17 9.37 4.82
C LEU A 276 -12.02 9.86 3.38
N ASP A 277 -12.85 9.39 2.46
CA ASP A 277 -12.75 9.68 1.02
C ASP A 277 -11.35 9.38 0.47
N THR A 278 -10.85 8.17 0.80
CA THR A 278 -9.53 7.70 0.41
C THR A 278 -9.52 6.21 0.07
N ILE A 279 -8.35 5.61 -0.03
CA ILE A 279 -8.14 4.20 -0.40
C ILE A 279 -7.56 3.39 0.78
N PRO A 280 -7.82 2.07 0.85
CA PRO A 280 -7.36 1.23 1.96
C PRO A 280 -5.84 1.18 2.13
N TYR A 281 -5.06 1.47 1.08
CA TYR A 281 -3.61 1.63 1.20
C TYR A 281 -3.24 2.68 2.25
N GLU A 282 -3.93 3.83 2.27
CA GLU A 282 -3.65 4.90 3.22
C GLU A 282 -3.99 4.46 4.63
N ILE A 283 -5.06 3.70 4.84
CA ILE A 283 -5.41 3.15 6.16
C ILE A 283 -4.27 2.28 6.70
N TYR A 284 -3.76 1.33 5.91
CA TYR A 284 -2.68 0.45 6.36
C TYR A 284 -1.36 1.19 6.57
N THR A 285 -1.02 2.11 5.68
CA THR A 285 0.26 2.83 5.73
C THR A 285 0.29 3.95 6.77
N SER A 286 -0.88 4.44 7.22
CA SER A 286 -0.99 5.43 8.29
C SER A 286 -0.63 4.87 9.67
N VAL A 287 -0.67 3.54 9.86
CA VAL A 287 -0.27 2.91 11.12
C VAL A 287 1.26 2.98 11.28
N PRO A 288 1.80 3.77 12.23
CA PRO A 288 3.23 4.04 12.32
C PRO A 288 4.02 2.88 12.94
N ALA A 289 5.35 2.94 12.86
CA ALA A 289 6.25 1.91 13.37
C ALA A 289 6.16 1.71 14.91
N ARG A 290 5.71 2.71 15.66
CA ARG A 290 5.52 2.61 17.11
C ARG A 290 4.41 1.62 17.51
N VAL A 291 3.45 1.38 16.62
CA VAL A 291 2.41 0.36 16.84
C VAL A 291 3.04 -1.02 16.61
N LYS A 292 2.99 -1.86 17.64
CA LYS A 292 3.61 -3.19 17.61
C LYS A 292 2.97 -4.07 16.54
N ARG A 293 3.82 -4.67 15.67
CA ARG A 293 3.41 -5.70 14.72
C ARG A 293 3.58 -7.08 15.37
N VAL A 294 2.52 -7.87 15.32
CA VAL A 294 2.54 -9.26 15.80
C VAL A 294 2.13 -10.14 14.64
N VAL A 295 3.03 -11.04 14.24
CA VAL A 295 2.74 -12.04 13.20
C VAL A 295 2.11 -13.25 13.88
N THR A 296 0.99 -13.70 13.33
CA THR A 296 0.23 -14.86 13.85
C THR A 296 0.03 -15.87 12.73
N GLY A 297 -0.15 -17.15 13.09
CA GLY A 297 -0.46 -18.20 12.11
C GLY A 297 0.74 -18.74 11.35
N ILE A 298 1.98 -18.62 11.92
CA ILE A 298 3.19 -19.25 11.39
C ILE A 298 3.37 -20.61 12.07
#